data_58223fd422b3293386d979c3584b10a3
#
_entry.id   58223fd422b3293386d979c3584b10a3
#
_cell.length_a   1.000
_cell.length_b   1.000
_cell.length_c   1.000
_cell.angle_alpha   90.00
_cell.angle_beta   90.00
_cell.angle_gamma   90.00
#
_symmetry.space_group_name_H-M   'P 1'
#
loop_
_entity.id
_entity.type
_entity.pdbx_description
1 polymer ?
#
loop_
_entity_poly.entity_id
_entity_poly.type
_entity_poly.pdbx_seq_one_letter_code
_entity_poly.pdbx_strand_id
1 'polypeptide(L)'
;NMLQNSIYSVISPDGCASILWKTAETAQDASEALKLNAINLYQMGLIDAVIDEGEGAHLQPQPVMTALKALIVEQLDELKDMDADERCELRYEKLKSFNSEVMLPC
;
A
#
# COMPACT_ATOMS: atom_id res chain seq x y z
N ASN A 1 3.22 -2.81 -4.50
CA ASN A 1 4.19 -3.28 -3.51
C ASN A 1 4.60 -2.16 -2.58
N MET A 2 4.75 -2.45 -1.29
CA MET A 2 5.19 -1.46 -0.30
C MET A 2 6.32 -2.00 0.54
N LEU A 3 7.26 -1.12 0.89
CA LEU A 3 8.22 -1.43 1.94
C LEU A 3 7.51 -1.43 3.30
N GLN A 4 7.98 -2.25 4.23
CA GLN A 4 7.33 -2.49 5.51
C GLN A 4 7.04 -1.20 6.31
N ASN A 5 7.97 -0.25 6.28
CA ASN A 5 7.87 0.98 7.06
C ASN A 5 7.41 2.20 6.24
N SER A 6 6.91 1.97 5.02
CA SER A 6 6.43 3.05 4.16
C SER A 6 4.96 3.36 4.41
N ILE A 7 4.50 4.49 3.91
CA ILE A 7 3.09 4.87 3.93
C ILE A 7 2.60 5.12 2.50
N TYR A 8 1.31 4.90 2.30
CA TYR A 8 0.67 5.10 1.01
C TYR A 8 -0.62 5.89 1.22
N SER A 9 -0.64 7.15 0.82
CA SER A 9 -1.75 8.06 1.11
C SER A 9 -1.80 9.22 0.13
N VAL A 10 -2.98 9.82 0.00
CA VAL A 10 -3.17 11.08 -0.73
C VAL A 10 -3.18 12.29 0.21
N ILE A 11 -3.28 12.06 1.52
CA ILE A 11 -3.41 13.12 2.51
C ILE A 11 -2.62 12.76 3.76
N SER A 12 -2.02 13.76 4.40
CA SER A 12 -1.34 13.55 5.69
C SER A 12 -2.36 13.36 6.82
N PRO A 13 -1.96 12.70 7.94
CA PRO A 13 -2.84 12.63 9.12
C PRO A 13 -3.27 14.00 9.62
N ASP A 14 -2.37 14.99 9.58
CA ASP A 14 -2.71 16.37 9.97
C ASP A 14 -3.79 16.98 9.06
N GLY A 15 -3.63 16.81 7.75
CA GLY A 15 -4.61 17.28 6.77
C GLY A 15 -5.94 16.59 6.94
N CYS A 16 -5.95 15.27 7.14
CA CYS A 16 -7.16 14.50 7.37
C CYS A 16 -7.87 14.98 8.67
N ALA A 17 -7.13 15.17 9.74
CA ALA A 17 -7.67 15.67 11.00
C ALA A 17 -8.30 17.06 10.82
N SER A 18 -7.63 17.93 10.07
CA SER A 18 -8.15 19.27 9.80
C SER A 18 -9.47 19.26 9.04
N ILE A 19 -9.62 18.34 8.09
CA ILE A 19 -10.83 18.23 7.27
C ILE A 19 -11.96 17.56 8.04
N LEU A 20 -11.69 16.40 8.68
CA LEU A 20 -12.74 15.61 9.33
C LEU A 20 -13.14 16.15 10.70
N TRP A 21 -12.17 16.57 11.50
CA TRP A 21 -12.41 17.00 12.88
C TRP A 21 -12.14 18.48 13.10
N LYS A 22 -11.77 19.19 12.04
CA LYS A 22 -11.50 20.63 12.04
C LYS A 22 -10.36 21.05 12.99
N THR A 23 -9.47 20.11 13.34
CA THR A 23 -8.28 20.40 14.15
C THR A 23 -7.16 19.41 13.85
N ALA A 24 -5.94 19.89 13.70
CA ALA A 24 -4.77 19.06 13.53
C ALA A 24 -4.33 18.36 14.82
N GLU A 25 -4.92 18.72 15.96
CA GLU A 25 -4.61 18.07 17.24
C GLU A 25 -5.02 16.61 17.29
N THR A 26 -5.93 16.19 16.40
CA THR A 26 -6.40 14.80 16.29
C THR A 26 -5.64 14.01 15.20
N ALA A 27 -4.45 14.45 14.80
CA ALA A 27 -3.68 13.80 13.74
C ALA A 27 -3.39 12.32 14.03
N GLN A 28 -3.15 11.96 15.30
CA GLN A 28 -2.92 10.59 15.69
C GLN A 28 -4.18 9.73 15.46
N ASP A 29 -5.35 10.23 15.80
CA ASP A 29 -6.61 9.54 15.55
C ASP A 29 -6.85 9.39 14.04
N ALA A 30 -6.55 10.43 13.27
CA ALA A 30 -6.64 10.38 11.82
C ALA A 30 -5.69 9.35 11.23
N SER A 31 -4.46 9.26 11.75
CA SER A 31 -3.48 8.27 11.31
C SER A 31 -3.98 6.85 11.53
N GLU A 32 -4.58 6.58 12.68
CA GLU A 32 -5.17 5.28 12.98
C GLU A 32 -6.38 4.99 12.08
N ALA A 33 -7.23 5.98 11.85
CA ALA A 33 -8.40 5.83 10.98
C ALA A 33 -8.03 5.58 9.53
N LEU A 34 -6.97 6.24 9.02
CA LEU A 34 -6.50 6.08 7.65
C LEU A 34 -5.83 4.72 7.40
N LYS A 35 -5.22 4.13 8.44
CA LYS A 35 -4.52 2.83 8.32
C LYS A 35 -3.52 2.82 7.19
N LEU A 36 -2.62 3.81 7.17
CA LEU A 36 -1.70 4.05 6.05
C LEU A 36 -0.51 3.10 5.97
N ASN A 37 -0.24 2.31 7.02
CA ASN A 37 0.93 1.45 7.03
C ASN A 37 0.75 0.21 6.14
N ALA A 38 1.86 -0.39 5.74
CA ALA A 38 1.88 -1.49 4.78
C ALA A 38 1.06 -2.70 5.25
N ILE A 39 1.14 -3.06 6.52
CA ILE A 39 0.45 -4.23 7.05
C ILE A 39 -1.07 -4.05 6.96
N ASN A 40 -1.58 -2.90 7.39
CA ASN A 40 -3.01 -2.61 7.32
C ASN A 40 -3.51 -2.60 5.88
N LEU A 41 -2.76 -1.97 4.97
CA LEU A 41 -3.14 -1.91 3.56
C LEU A 41 -3.11 -3.28 2.89
N TYR A 42 -2.16 -4.12 3.28
CA TYR A 42 -2.11 -5.49 2.78
C TYR A 42 -3.33 -6.30 3.26
N GLN A 43 -3.69 -6.18 4.53
CA GLN A 43 -4.86 -6.87 5.09
C GLN A 43 -6.17 -6.41 4.44
N MET A 44 -6.24 -5.16 4.04
CA MET A 44 -7.40 -4.62 3.32
C MET A 44 -7.42 -4.97 1.83
N GLY A 45 -6.38 -5.58 1.31
CA GLY A 45 -6.29 -5.95 -0.10
C GLY A 45 -5.97 -4.79 -1.03
N LEU A 46 -5.50 -3.66 -0.51
CA LEU A 46 -5.17 -2.49 -1.32
C LEU A 46 -3.78 -2.57 -1.95
N ILE A 47 -2.90 -3.38 -1.39
CA ILE A 47 -1.57 -3.64 -1.95
C ILE A 47 -1.35 -5.14 -2.09
N ASP A 48 -0.41 -5.52 -2.94
CA ASP A 48 -0.17 -6.92 -3.29
C ASP A 48 0.91 -7.58 -2.43
N ALA A 49 1.89 -6.83 -1.97
CA ALA A 49 2.99 -7.39 -1.19
C ALA A 49 3.63 -6.34 -0.28
N VAL A 50 4.17 -6.82 0.84
CA VAL A 50 4.97 -6.04 1.78
C VAL A 50 6.39 -6.57 1.75
N ILE A 51 7.37 -5.68 1.59
CA ILE A 51 8.80 -6.04 1.55
C ILE A 51 9.40 -5.72 2.91
N ASP A 52 9.98 -6.73 3.55
CA ASP A 52 10.64 -6.58 4.84
C ASP A 52 11.89 -5.68 4.68
N GLU A 53 12.01 -4.70 5.55
CA GLU A 53 13.15 -3.78 5.56
C GLU A 53 14.21 -4.14 6.60
N GLY A 54 14.00 -5.20 7.37
CA GLY A 54 14.91 -5.55 8.47
C GLY A 54 14.97 -4.40 9.48
N GLU A 55 16.17 -3.85 9.67
CA GLU A 55 16.39 -2.70 10.56
C GLU A 55 16.07 -1.36 9.88
N GLY A 56 15.69 -1.39 8.62
CA GLY A 56 15.38 -0.21 7.83
C GLY A 56 16.14 -0.20 6.51
N ALA A 57 15.46 0.21 5.42
CA ALA A 57 16.06 0.22 4.08
C ALA A 57 17.25 1.19 4.00
N HIS A 58 17.24 2.25 4.80
CA HIS A 58 18.33 3.23 4.84
C HIS A 58 19.58 2.69 5.54
N LEU A 59 19.43 1.69 6.42
CA LEU A 59 20.54 1.03 7.11
C LEU A 59 21.04 -0.20 6.37
N GLN A 60 20.11 -0.93 5.72
CA GLN A 60 20.40 -2.18 5.02
C GLN A 60 19.81 -2.15 3.61
N PRO A 61 20.31 -1.27 2.73
CA PRO A 61 19.69 -1.10 1.40
C PRO A 61 19.86 -2.33 0.50
N GLN A 62 20.96 -3.06 0.58
CA GLN A 62 21.23 -4.18 -0.34
C GLN A 62 20.23 -5.33 -0.18
N PRO A 63 19.94 -5.84 1.03
CA PRO A 63 18.93 -6.88 1.18
C PRO A 63 17.55 -6.44 0.69
N VAL A 64 17.16 -5.19 0.95
CA VAL A 64 15.87 -4.65 0.53
C VAL A 64 15.80 -4.54 -0.99
N MET A 65 16.84 -4.03 -1.62
CA MET A 65 16.91 -3.92 -3.08
C MET A 65 16.87 -5.28 -3.75
N THR A 66 17.56 -6.27 -3.20
CA THR A 66 17.55 -7.63 -3.72
C THR A 66 16.15 -8.25 -3.63
N ALA A 67 15.49 -8.10 -2.49
CA ALA A 67 14.14 -8.61 -2.29
C ALA A 67 13.13 -7.92 -3.22
N LEU A 68 13.23 -6.61 -3.37
CA LEU A 68 12.36 -5.85 -4.27
C LEU A 68 12.56 -6.26 -5.72
N LYS A 69 13.81 -6.41 -6.16
CA LYS A 69 14.11 -6.85 -7.52
C LYS A 69 13.52 -8.23 -7.81
N ALA A 70 13.72 -9.18 -6.89
CA ALA A 70 13.18 -10.53 -7.05
C ALA A 70 11.66 -10.52 -7.17
N LEU A 71 10.99 -9.74 -6.34
CA LEU A 71 9.53 -9.62 -6.37
C LEU A 71 9.04 -9.01 -7.68
N ILE A 72 9.68 -7.94 -8.14
CA ILE A 72 9.30 -7.28 -9.40
C ILE A 72 9.49 -8.23 -10.58
N VAL A 73 10.60 -8.96 -10.64
CA VAL A 73 10.86 -9.92 -11.71
C VAL A 73 9.80 -11.02 -11.70
N GLU A 74 9.47 -11.57 -10.55
CA GLU A 74 8.42 -12.58 -10.42
C GLU A 74 7.07 -12.06 -10.91
N GLN A 75 6.69 -10.86 -10.50
CA GLN A 75 5.42 -10.25 -10.92
C GLN A 75 5.39 -9.98 -12.42
N LEU A 76 6.49 -9.51 -12.99
CA LEU A 76 6.59 -9.28 -14.43
C LEU A 76 6.51 -10.58 -15.23
N ASP A 77 7.13 -11.64 -14.73
CA ASP A 77 7.06 -12.96 -15.39
C ASP A 77 5.62 -13.49 -15.42
N GLU A 78 4.89 -13.32 -14.33
CA GLU A 78 3.46 -13.69 -14.29
C GLU A 78 2.64 -12.87 -15.27
N LEU A 79 2.86 -11.56 -15.31
CA LEU A 79 2.08 -10.66 -16.15
C LEU A 79 2.39 -10.81 -17.63
N LYS A 80 3.62 -11.09 -18.00
CA LYS A 80 3.97 -11.20 -19.42
C LYS A 80 3.41 -12.48 -20.07
N ASP A 81 3.15 -13.51 -19.28
CA ASP A 81 2.55 -14.76 -19.77
C ASP A 81 1.04 -14.63 -19.99
N MET A 82 0.45 -13.54 -19.52
CA MET A 82 -0.97 -13.25 -19.72
C MET A 82 -1.20 -12.51 -21.03
N ASP A 83 -2.33 -12.77 -21.66
CA ASP A 83 -2.82 -11.95 -22.75
C ASP A 83 -3.11 -10.53 -22.27
N ALA A 84 -2.93 -9.53 -23.14
CA ALA A 84 -3.13 -8.13 -22.78
C ALA A 84 -4.56 -7.86 -22.30
N ASP A 85 -5.56 -8.46 -22.92
CA ASP A 85 -6.96 -8.30 -22.52
C ASP A 85 -7.21 -8.92 -21.16
N GLU A 86 -6.61 -10.08 -20.87
CA GLU A 86 -6.70 -10.73 -19.56
C GLU A 86 -6.09 -9.86 -18.46
N ARG A 87 -4.91 -9.28 -18.72
CA ARG A 87 -4.27 -8.38 -17.75
C ARG A 87 -5.12 -7.17 -17.44
N CYS A 88 -5.73 -6.57 -18.45
CA CYS A 88 -6.61 -5.42 -18.28
C CYS A 88 -7.86 -5.80 -17.48
N GLU A 89 -8.43 -6.94 -17.75
CA GLU A 89 -9.61 -7.44 -17.04
C GLU A 89 -9.30 -7.70 -15.56
N LEU A 90 -8.19 -8.37 -15.28
CA LEU A 90 -7.78 -8.64 -13.89
C LEU A 90 -7.50 -7.35 -13.13
N ARG A 91 -6.87 -6.38 -13.78
CA ARG A 91 -6.63 -5.07 -13.16
C ARG A 91 -7.94 -4.36 -12.85
N TYR A 92 -8.89 -4.38 -13.77
CA TYR A 92 -10.19 -3.78 -13.57
C TYR A 92 -10.95 -4.43 -12.40
N GLU A 93 -10.98 -5.75 -12.36
CA GLU A 93 -11.62 -6.48 -11.27
C GLU A 93 -10.96 -6.18 -9.92
N LYS A 94 -9.63 -6.10 -9.88
CA LYS A 94 -8.89 -5.73 -8.69
C LYS A 94 -9.28 -4.34 -8.18
N LEU A 95 -9.32 -3.36 -9.08
CA LEU A 95 -9.70 -1.98 -8.71
C LEU A 95 -11.14 -1.90 -8.24
N LYS A 96 -12.04 -2.68 -8.84
CA LYS A 96 -13.43 -2.76 -8.41
C LYS A 96 -13.61 -3.42 -7.05
N SER A 97 -12.70 -4.32 -6.68
CA SER A 97 -12.78 -5.03 -5.40
C SER A 97 -12.39 -4.16 -4.20
N PHE A 98 -11.74 -3.02 -4.45
CA PHE A 98 -11.38 -2.10 -3.37
C PHE A 98 -12.65 -1.55 -2.72
N ASN A 99 -12.63 -1.42 -1.39
CA ASN A 99 -13.75 -0.96 -0.58
C ASN A 99 -14.95 -1.93 -0.53
N SER A 100 -14.83 -3.13 -1.03
CA SER A 100 -15.93 -4.10 -0.98
C SER A 100 -16.23 -4.55 0.46
N GLU A 101 -15.23 -4.52 1.35
CA GLU A 101 -15.36 -4.99 2.72
C GLU A 101 -14.99 -3.94 3.77
N VAL A 102 -14.36 -2.85 3.36
CA VAL A 102 -13.83 -1.84 4.27
C VAL A 102 -14.28 -0.46 3.84
N MET A 103 -14.91 0.27 4.76
CA MET A 103 -15.20 1.68 4.57
C MET A 103 -14.08 2.51 5.20
N LEU A 104 -13.40 3.31 4.39
CA LEU A 104 -12.38 4.22 4.87
C LEU A 104 -13.03 5.54 5.30
N PRO A 105 -12.65 6.11 6.46
CA PRO A 105 -13.23 7.36 6.93
C PRO A 105 -12.77 8.61 6.19
N CYS A 106 -11.72 8.51 5.40
CA CYS A 106 -11.21 9.59 4.56
C CYS A 106 -11.21 9.21 3.10
#